data_0e134389ed84f3c1765b778e89156cbe
#
_entry.id   0e134389ed84f3c1765b778e89156cbe
#
_cell.length_a   1.000
_cell.length_b   1.000
_cell.length_c   1.000
_cell.angle_alpha   90.00
_cell.angle_beta   90.00
_cell.angle_gamma   90.00
#
_symmetry.space_group_name_H-M   'P 1'
#
loop_
_entity.id
_entity.type
_entity.pdbx_description
1 polymer ?
#
loop_
_entity_poly.entity_id
_entity_poly.type
_entity_poly.pdbx_seq_one_letter_code
_entity_poly.pdbx_strand_id
1 'polypeptide(L)'
;MTTKSTVLFIGASMLCASAFASEVSMRIYDNTVFYDGYLLENNPDRDLQDGIIRHTTSHYATRLSDHVLDRMGATLRMDVTVSALCDNYDRIGNVNLAFVAKGQSSYNPAECHRMELARFITPFMNKNKKPNEVPYSFDLDNVSAILRDQTLRDKYDFWLEFEIFGIPYAANEQIAGCKDRNDVFAGTIDFVTSDTPAGISTGNVLVPIVIKNPEYIGKNFNNYSEEATDQIGKAVKTYRFSVPEDVKNSQIVLIMSNHGANAGGEEYNRRRHFVYIDDKEVMQFTPGRTSCEPYRAYNTQPNGIYGWSAMTDKQWQSFSNWCPGAEIPTRFISLGAMKAGDHSIRIEVPDAKFVDSQGDFPVSMYYQGSTDGSMIIGGISSANEEDATPQVEVSVNGKTLTMRSRLAIATTSIYDISGECLYCGKSAEHTDISFLSPGIYIAVFATTDGNGEAHKIFVF
;
A
#
# COMPACT_ATOMS: atom_id res chain seq x y z
N MET A 1 -55.20 45.30 -34.13
CA MET A 1 -54.57 44.09 -34.61
C MET A 1 -53.11 44.16 -34.18
N THR A 2 -52.77 43.53 -33.09
CA THR A 2 -51.41 43.47 -32.52
C THR A 2 -50.91 42.04 -32.61
N THR A 3 -49.99 41.80 -33.51
CA THR A 3 -49.32 40.53 -33.73
C THR A 3 -48.27 40.28 -32.65
N LYS A 4 -48.46 39.26 -31.81
CA LYS A 4 -47.47 38.77 -30.85
C LYS A 4 -46.53 37.79 -31.56
N SER A 5 -45.26 38.16 -31.69
CA SER A 5 -44.20 37.24 -32.11
C SER A 5 -43.74 36.38 -30.91
N THR A 6 -43.93 35.09 -31.01
CA THR A 6 -43.41 34.12 -30.02
C THR A 6 -42.00 33.69 -30.47
N VAL A 7 -41.00 34.04 -29.68
CA VAL A 7 -39.62 33.58 -29.88
C VAL A 7 -39.47 32.23 -29.17
N LEU A 8 -39.22 31.20 -29.93
CA LEU A 8 -38.95 29.86 -29.42
C LEU A 8 -37.45 29.73 -29.09
N PHE A 9 -37.12 29.67 -27.81
CA PHE A 9 -35.77 29.37 -27.36
C PHE A 9 -35.59 27.84 -27.40
N ILE A 10 -34.82 27.33 -28.35
CA ILE A 10 -34.35 25.97 -28.37
C ILE A 10 -33.10 25.92 -27.50
N GLY A 11 -33.25 25.48 -26.25
CA GLY A 11 -32.12 25.17 -25.36
C GLY A 11 -31.43 23.89 -25.83
N ALA A 12 -30.26 24.04 -26.44
CA ALA A 12 -29.37 22.91 -26.68
C ALA A 12 -28.74 22.52 -25.35
N SER A 13 -29.24 21.47 -24.71
CA SER A 13 -28.57 20.83 -23.59
C SER A 13 -27.33 20.12 -24.11
N MET A 14 -26.16 20.75 -24.03
CA MET A 14 -24.89 20.04 -24.16
C MET A 14 -24.75 19.15 -22.93
N LEU A 15 -25.01 17.85 -23.11
CA LEU A 15 -24.51 16.82 -22.21
C LEU A 15 -22.98 16.83 -22.33
N CYS A 16 -22.29 17.50 -21.41
CA CYS A 16 -20.88 17.22 -21.17
C CYS A 16 -20.80 15.81 -20.61
N ALA A 17 -20.57 14.83 -21.47
CA ALA A 17 -20.06 13.56 -21.04
C ALA A 17 -18.64 13.83 -20.49
N SER A 18 -18.50 13.82 -19.18
CA SER A 18 -17.19 13.71 -18.55
C SER A 18 -16.57 12.42 -19.08
N ALA A 19 -15.56 12.53 -19.93
CA ALA A 19 -14.73 11.40 -20.30
C ALA A 19 -13.97 11.03 -19.02
N PHE A 20 -14.49 10.08 -18.28
CA PHE A 20 -13.65 9.34 -17.34
C PHE A 20 -12.55 8.73 -18.20
N ALA A 21 -11.28 8.94 -17.84
CA ALA A 21 -10.20 8.21 -18.46
C ALA A 21 -10.57 6.73 -18.38
N SER A 22 -10.68 6.05 -19.51
CA SER A 22 -11.02 4.62 -19.52
C SER A 22 -9.89 3.88 -18.81
N GLU A 23 -10.26 2.95 -17.94
CA GLU A 23 -9.32 2.07 -17.25
C GLU A 23 -9.26 0.72 -17.95
N VAL A 24 -8.08 0.11 -17.94
CA VAL A 24 -7.83 -1.25 -18.39
C VAL A 24 -7.46 -2.11 -17.22
N SER A 25 -8.15 -3.23 -17.04
CA SER A 25 -7.84 -4.25 -16.04
C SER A 25 -7.06 -5.40 -16.68
N MET A 26 -5.99 -5.81 -15.99
CA MET A 26 -5.11 -6.92 -16.39
C MET A 26 -5.02 -7.91 -15.24
N ARG A 27 -5.51 -9.14 -15.46
CA ARG A 27 -5.45 -10.22 -14.48
C ARG A 27 -4.01 -10.73 -14.34
N ILE A 28 -3.44 -10.69 -13.12
CA ILE A 28 -2.09 -11.19 -12.82
C ILE A 28 -2.15 -12.54 -12.09
N TYR A 29 -3.04 -12.68 -11.12
CA TYR A 29 -3.36 -13.94 -10.44
C TYR A 29 -4.85 -14.19 -10.52
N ASP A 30 -5.25 -15.42 -10.78
CA ASP A 30 -6.65 -15.80 -10.93
C ASP A 30 -7.00 -16.96 -10.00
N ASN A 31 -7.63 -16.65 -8.87
CA ASN A 31 -8.08 -17.64 -7.89
C ASN A 31 -6.99 -18.66 -7.50
N THR A 32 -5.76 -18.19 -7.33
CA THR A 32 -4.60 -19.01 -6.96
C THR A 32 -4.75 -19.52 -5.54
N VAL A 33 -4.65 -20.83 -5.35
CA VAL A 33 -4.87 -21.48 -4.05
C VAL A 33 -3.60 -21.51 -3.22
N PHE A 34 -3.71 -21.03 -1.98
CA PHE A 34 -2.66 -21.10 -0.95
C PHE A 34 -2.96 -22.24 0.01
N TYR A 35 -1.91 -22.86 0.54
CA TYR A 35 -2.01 -24.02 1.41
C TYR A 35 -1.36 -23.74 2.77
N ASP A 36 -1.54 -24.66 3.71
CA ASP A 36 -0.97 -24.59 5.06
C ASP A 36 0.51 -24.18 5.02
N GLY A 37 0.82 -23.05 5.63
CA GLY A 37 2.15 -22.44 5.61
C GLY A 37 3.23 -23.26 6.33
N TYR A 38 2.84 -24.26 7.11
CA TYR A 38 3.77 -25.19 7.75
C TYR A 38 4.03 -26.47 6.94
N LEU A 39 3.33 -26.66 5.84
CA LEU A 39 3.63 -27.78 4.94
C LEU A 39 4.90 -27.48 4.14
N LEU A 40 5.98 -28.10 4.51
CA LEU A 40 7.28 -27.96 3.83
C LEU A 40 7.43 -28.90 2.64
N GLU A 41 6.58 -29.94 2.52
CA GLU A 41 6.74 -31.01 1.54
C GLU A 41 5.45 -31.27 0.74
N ASN A 42 5.66 -31.67 -0.52
CA ASN A 42 4.66 -32.30 -1.39
C ASN A 42 3.41 -31.51 -1.72
N ASN A 43 3.53 -30.22 -1.85
CA ASN A 43 2.42 -29.47 -2.41
C ASN A 43 2.35 -29.73 -3.92
N PRO A 44 1.25 -30.27 -4.43
CA PRO A 44 1.15 -30.60 -5.84
C PRO A 44 1.17 -29.34 -6.69
N ASP A 45 2.07 -29.29 -7.68
CA ASP A 45 2.13 -28.22 -8.69
C ASP A 45 0.87 -28.17 -9.58
N ARG A 46 0.02 -29.20 -9.48
CA ARG A 46 -1.19 -29.38 -10.28
C ARG A 46 -2.20 -28.22 -10.20
N ASP A 47 -2.17 -27.46 -9.11
CA ASP A 47 -3.14 -26.37 -8.89
C ASP A 47 -2.55 -24.99 -9.19
N LEU A 48 -1.30 -24.94 -9.72
CA LEU A 48 -0.70 -23.70 -10.18
C LEU A 48 -1.07 -23.40 -11.63
N GLN A 49 -1.33 -22.13 -11.88
CA GLN A 49 -1.51 -21.61 -13.24
C GLN A 49 -0.15 -21.54 -13.95
N ASP A 50 -0.18 -21.64 -15.28
CA ASP A 50 1.02 -21.52 -16.10
C ASP A 50 1.75 -20.19 -15.82
N GLY A 51 3.06 -20.25 -15.64
CA GLY A 51 3.90 -19.10 -15.37
C GLY A 51 4.01 -18.70 -13.90
N ILE A 52 3.30 -19.37 -13.00
CA ILE A 52 3.45 -19.17 -11.56
C ILE A 52 4.50 -20.15 -11.04
N ILE A 53 5.47 -19.65 -10.28
CA ILE A 53 6.41 -20.45 -9.50
C ILE A 53 6.04 -20.42 -8.02
N ARG A 54 6.39 -21.47 -7.31
CA ARG A 54 6.15 -21.63 -5.88
C ARG A 54 7.46 -21.54 -5.13
N HIS A 55 7.57 -20.59 -4.20
CA HIS A 55 8.67 -20.53 -3.24
C HIS A 55 8.35 -21.34 -1.98
N THR A 56 7.13 -21.19 -1.44
CA THR A 56 6.58 -21.98 -0.36
C THR A 56 5.10 -22.27 -0.63
N THR A 57 4.45 -23.04 0.23
CA THR A 57 3.00 -23.32 0.14
C THR A 57 2.11 -22.08 0.26
N SER A 58 2.66 -20.98 0.79
CA SER A 58 1.98 -19.71 1.00
C SER A 58 2.62 -18.53 0.24
N HIS A 59 3.65 -18.78 -0.60
CA HIS A 59 4.38 -17.74 -1.31
C HIS A 59 4.62 -18.13 -2.77
N TYR A 60 3.99 -17.42 -3.68
CA TYR A 60 4.06 -17.63 -5.12
C TYR A 60 4.59 -16.40 -5.83
N ALA A 61 5.12 -16.58 -7.04
CA ALA A 61 5.57 -15.50 -7.89
C ALA A 61 5.23 -15.73 -9.35
N THR A 62 4.89 -14.67 -10.08
CA THR A 62 4.70 -14.69 -11.53
C THR A 62 5.45 -13.53 -12.17
N ARG A 63 6.07 -13.80 -13.33
CA ARG A 63 6.75 -12.76 -14.10
C ARG A 63 5.72 -11.87 -14.80
N LEU A 64 5.82 -10.56 -14.60
CA LEU A 64 5.04 -9.59 -15.36
C LEU A 64 5.48 -9.66 -16.82
N SER A 65 4.55 -10.00 -17.71
CA SER A 65 4.83 -10.11 -19.14
C SER A 65 5.06 -8.74 -19.77
N ASP A 66 5.76 -8.70 -20.89
CA ASP A 66 5.93 -7.47 -21.67
C ASP A 66 4.58 -6.87 -22.06
N HIS A 67 3.56 -7.71 -22.33
CA HIS A 67 2.19 -7.25 -22.59
C HIS A 67 1.61 -6.44 -21.43
N VAL A 68 1.84 -6.83 -20.18
CA VAL A 68 1.42 -6.07 -18.98
C VAL A 68 2.21 -4.77 -18.87
N LEU A 69 3.54 -4.85 -19.01
CA LEU A 69 4.43 -3.71 -18.85
C LEU A 69 4.23 -2.64 -19.92
N ASP A 70 3.99 -3.04 -21.17
CA ASP A 70 3.79 -2.11 -22.30
C ASP A 70 2.43 -1.41 -22.28
N ARG A 71 1.47 -1.95 -21.53
CA ARG A 71 0.15 -1.34 -21.31
C ARG A 71 0.09 -0.44 -20.08
N MET A 72 1.17 -0.34 -19.32
CA MET A 72 1.17 0.45 -18.10
C MET A 72 0.95 1.92 -18.40
N GLY A 73 -0.12 2.47 -17.84
CA GLY A 73 -0.44 3.89 -17.89
C GLY A 73 0.27 4.69 -16.80
N ALA A 74 -0.07 5.96 -16.66
CA ALA A 74 0.47 6.83 -15.61
C ALA A 74 -0.05 6.46 -14.22
N THR A 75 -1.27 5.94 -14.13
CA THR A 75 -1.89 5.48 -12.89
C THR A 75 -1.84 3.96 -12.80
N LEU A 76 -1.72 3.44 -11.60
CA LEU A 76 -1.81 2.01 -11.32
C LEU A 76 -2.55 1.80 -10.01
N ARG A 77 -3.64 1.05 -10.07
CA ARG A 77 -4.32 0.48 -8.90
C ARG A 77 -4.17 -1.03 -8.93
N MET A 78 -3.89 -1.61 -7.79
CA MET A 78 -3.89 -3.06 -7.62
C MET A 78 -5.09 -3.47 -6.79
N ASP A 79 -5.99 -4.23 -7.39
CA ASP A 79 -7.14 -4.81 -6.71
C ASP A 79 -6.82 -6.26 -6.35
N VAL A 80 -6.95 -6.59 -5.07
CA VAL A 80 -6.70 -7.93 -4.53
C VAL A 80 -8.00 -8.47 -3.96
N THR A 81 -8.39 -9.68 -4.37
CA THR A 81 -9.53 -10.38 -3.77
C THR A 81 -9.04 -11.65 -3.12
N VAL A 82 -9.37 -11.85 -1.85
CA VAL A 82 -9.06 -13.08 -1.11
C VAL A 82 -10.35 -13.82 -0.77
N SER A 83 -10.43 -15.07 -1.20
CA SER A 83 -11.56 -15.98 -0.92
C SER A 83 -11.21 -16.93 0.21
N ALA A 84 -12.17 -17.17 1.11
CA ALA A 84 -12.03 -18.11 2.22
C ALA A 84 -12.06 -19.56 1.72
N LEU A 85 -11.08 -20.34 2.14
CA LEU A 85 -11.10 -21.79 2.04
C LEU A 85 -11.10 -22.39 3.45
N CYS A 86 -10.07 -23.10 3.86
CA CYS A 86 -10.04 -23.79 5.13
C CYS A 86 -9.07 -23.17 6.16
N ASP A 87 -8.95 -21.86 6.16
CA ASP A 87 -8.50 -21.08 7.31
C ASP A 87 -9.55 -20.00 7.62
N ASN A 88 -9.96 -19.89 8.87
CA ASN A 88 -10.93 -18.93 9.34
C ASN A 88 -10.34 -17.88 10.28
N TYR A 89 -9.02 -17.70 10.21
CA TYR A 89 -8.27 -16.78 11.06
C TYR A 89 -7.88 -15.49 10.30
N ASP A 90 -7.54 -14.46 11.06
CA ASP A 90 -6.94 -13.23 10.55
C ASP A 90 -5.45 -13.44 10.27
N ARG A 91 -5.08 -13.41 9.02
CA ARG A 91 -3.71 -13.67 8.56
C ARG A 91 -3.13 -12.47 7.85
N ILE A 92 -1.82 -12.34 7.90
CA ILE A 92 -1.10 -11.37 7.09
C ILE A 92 -1.03 -11.90 5.66
N GLY A 93 -1.51 -11.09 4.71
CA GLY A 93 -1.22 -11.26 3.30
C GLY A 93 -0.41 -10.07 2.79
N ASN A 94 0.44 -10.30 1.79
CA ASN A 94 1.22 -9.23 1.19
C ASN A 94 1.52 -9.50 -0.29
N VAL A 95 1.80 -8.43 -1.01
CA VAL A 95 2.24 -8.46 -2.40
C VAL A 95 3.57 -7.73 -2.50
N ASN A 96 4.55 -8.37 -3.14
CA ASN A 96 5.87 -7.77 -3.34
C ASN A 96 6.23 -7.71 -4.83
N LEU A 97 7.15 -6.82 -5.17
CA LEU A 97 7.81 -6.77 -6.47
C LEU A 97 9.26 -7.21 -6.30
N ALA A 98 9.66 -8.27 -7.01
CA ALA A 98 11.03 -8.76 -7.06
C ALA A 98 11.71 -8.36 -8.37
N PHE A 99 12.96 -7.94 -8.27
CA PHE A 99 13.82 -7.53 -9.38
C PHE A 99 14.78 -8.68 -9.70
N VAL A 100 14.38 -9.52 -10.61
CA VAL A 100 15.13 -10.72 -10.99
C VAL A 100 15.98 -10.45 -12.21
N ALA A 101 17.22 -10.91 -12.23
CA ALA A 101 18.09 -10.72 -13.39
C ALA A 101 17.42 -11.21 -14.67
N LYS A 102 17.57 -10.43 -15.76
CA LYS A 102 16.87 -10.67 -17.03
C LYS A 102 17.02 -12.09 -17.56
N GLY A 103 15.91 -12.69 -17.96
CA GLY A 103 15.88 -14.01 -18.61
C GLY A 103 15.92 -15.21 -17.67
N GLN A 104 15.84 -15.03 -16.36
CA GLN A 104 15.74 -16.12 -15.42
C GLN A 104 14.31 -16.68 -15.38
N SER A 105 14.18 -18.00 -15.35
CA SER A 105 12.88 -18.70 -15.23
C SER A 105 12.44 -18.94 -13.79
N SER A 106 13.35 -18.77 -12.83
CA SER A 106 13.11 -18.90 -11.39
C SER A 106 14.18 -18.10 -10.64
N TYR A 107 13.96 -17.85 -9.37
CA TYR A 107 14.92 -17.13 -8.52
C TYR A 107 14.75 -17.52 -7.05
N ASN A 108 15.76 -17.23 -6.25
CA ASN A 108 15.69 -17.30 -4.79
C ASN A 108 15.32 -15.93 -4.23
N PRO A 109 14.19 -15.75 -3.53
CA PRO A 109 13.80 -14.49 -2.94
C PRO A 109 14.85 -13.88 -2.00
N ALA A 110 15.70 -14.71 -1.37
CA ALA A 110 16.78 -14.24 -0.52
C ALA A 110 17.95 -13.57 -1.27
N GLU A 111 18.03 -13.74 -2.58
CA GLU A 111 19.17 -13.33 -3.39
C GLU A 111 18.85 -12.20 -4.38
N CYS A 112 17.63 -11.68 -4.35
CA CYS A 112 17.22 -10.59 -5.24
C CYS A 112 16.73 -9.37 -4.46
N HIS A 113 16.73 -8.21 -5.13
CA HIS A 113 16.10 -7.03 -4.58
C HIS A 113 14.59 -7.18 -4.63
N ARG A 114 13.94 -6.83 -3.53
CA ARG A 114 12.48 -6.93 -3.39
C ARG A 114 11.95 -5.70 -2.68
N MET A 115 10.72 -5.31 -2.99
CA MET A 115 9.99 -4.28 -2.27
C MET A 115 8.55 -4.72 -2.05
N GLU A 116 8.02 -4.48 -0.86
CA GLU A 116 6.61 -4.74 -0.55
C GLU A 116 5.75 -3.62 -1.16
N LEU A 117 4.75 -4.00 -1.93
CA LEU A 117 3.80 -3.09 -2.56
C LEU A 117 2.56 -2.87 -1.69
N ALA A 118 2.13 -3.93 -1.00
CA ALA A 118 0.89 -3.93 -0.25
C ALA A 118 0.90 -4.98 0.85
N ARG A 119 0.22 -4.69 1.96
CA ARG A 119 -0.04 -5.61 3.06
C ARG A 119 -1.49 -5.49 3.49
N PHE A 120 -2.09 -6.60 3.86
CA PHE A 120 -3.46 -6.66 4.33
C PHE A 120 -3.63 -7.74 5.40
N ILE A 121 -4.74 -7.68 6.12
CA ILE A 121 -5.12 -8.71 7.10
C ILE A 121 -6.39 -9.40 6.61
N THR A 122 -6.38 -10.72 6.50
CA THR A 122 -7.60 -11.47 6.16
C THR A 122 -8.62 -11.35 7.29
N PRO A 123 -9.93 -11.31 6.99
CA PRO A 123 -10.95 -11.34 8.03
C PRO A 123 -11.17 -12.77 8.56
N PHE A 124 -11.86 -12.88 9.68
CA PHE A 124 -12.40 -14.15 10.19
C PHE A 124 -13.51 -14.63 9.28
N MET A 125 -13.20 -15.35 8.21
CA MET A 125 -14.17 -15.78 7.21
C MET A 125 -14.56 -17.25 7.37
N ASN A 126 -15.80 -17.54 7.01
CA ASN A 126 -16.30 -18.89 6.84
C ASN A 126 -16.69 -19.12 5.38
N LYS A 127 -16.00 -20.04 4.69
CA LYS A 127 -16.24 -20.32 3.26
C LYS A 127 -17.71 -20.69 2.92
N ASN A 128 -18.49 -21.14 3.89
CA ASN A 128 -19.88 -21.55 3.71
C ASN A 128 -20.87 -20.39 3.96
N LYS A 129 -20.39 -19.19 4.30
CA LYS A 129 -21.20 -18.00 4.54
C LYS A 129 -20.85 -16.91 3.52
N LYS A 130 -21.75 -15.95 3.34
CA LYS A 130 -21.53 -14.81 2.44
C LYS A 130 -21.46 -13.49 3.24
N PRO A 131 -20.56 -12.59 2.86
CA PRO A 131 -19.51 -12.76 1.84
C PRO A 131 -18.46 -13.80 2.28
N ASN A 132 -17.93 -14.56 1.32
CA ASN A 132 -16.83 -15.50 1.55
C ASN A 132 -15.56 -15.05 0.82
N GLU A 133 -15.51 -13.80 0.45
CA GLU A 133 -14.39 -13.12 -0.16
C GLU A 133 -14.30 -11.69 0.34
N VAL A 134 -13.10 -11.13 0.36
CA VAL A 134 -12.81 -9.77 0.79
C VAL A 134 -11.98 -9.07 -0.29
N PRO A 135 -12.40 -7.88 -0.74
CA PRO A 135 -11.63 -7.04 -1.65
C PRO A 135 -10.69 -6.11 -0.88
N TYR A 136 -9.52 -5.87 -1.46
CA TYR A 136 -8.59 -4.81 -1.07
C TYR A 136 -8.19 -4.02 -2.30
N SER A 137 -7.89 -2.74 -2.14
CA SER A 137 -7.49 -1.89 -3.25
C SER A 137 -6.32 -1.00 -2.82
N PHE A 138 -5.26 -0.99 -3.64
CA PHE A 138 -4.02 -0.27 -3.35
C PHE A 138 -3.68 0.67 -4.50
N ASP A 139 -3.45 1.94 -4.17
CA ASP A 139 -2.91 2.92 -5.11
C ASP A 139 -1.39 2.70 -5.24
N LEU A 140 -0.94 2.40 -6.45
CA LEU A 140 0.45 2.10 -6.79
C LEU A 140 0.97 3.01 -7.91
N ASP A 141 0.48 4.25 -8.02
CA ASP A 141 0.89 5.18 -9.07
C ASP A 141 2.42 5.37 -9.11
N ASN A 142 3.07 5.39 -7.96
CA ASN A 142 4.53 5.46 -7.86
C ASN A 142 5.24 4.21 -8.43
N VAL A 143 4.60 3.05 -8.35
CA VAL A 143 5.11 1.78 -8.90
C VAL A 143 4.96 1.73 -10.40
N SER A 144 3.92 2.36 -10.97
CA SER A 144 3.76 2.50 -12.41
C SER A 144 5.00 3.12 -13.06
N ALA A 145 5.58 4.17 -12.45
CA ALA A 145 6.81 4.79 -12.95
C ALA A 145 8.01 3.80 -12.96
N ILE A 146 8.12 2.96 -11.94
CA ILE A 146 9.16 1.92 -11.83
C ILE A 146 8.99 0.86 -12.92
N LEU A 147 7.75 0.38 -13.13
CA LEU A 147 7.44 -0.64 -14.13
C LEU A 147 7.65 -0.16 -15.58
N ARG A 148 7.61 1.16 -15.81
CA ARG A 148 7.87 1.80 -17.10
C ARG A 148 9.32 2.25 -17.30
N ASP A 149 10.18 2.08 -16.31
CA ASP A 149 11.59 2.49 -16.39
C ASP A 149 12.38 1.54 -17.29
N GLN A 150 12.83 2.06 -18.43
CA GLN A 150 13.56 1.25 -19.42
C GLN A 150 14.88 0.72 -18.89
N THR A 151 15.59 1.51 -18.07
CA THR A 151 16.89 1.09 -17.50
C THR A 151 16.70 -0.10 -16.55
N LEU A 152 15.60 -0.10 -15.78
CA LEU A 152 15.26 -1.22 -14.92
C LEU A 152 14.77 -2.43 -15.74
N ARG A 153 13.93 -2.20 -16.74
CA ARG A 153 13.43 -3.27 -17.65
C ARG A 153 14.54 -3.93 -18.46
N ASP A 154 15.61 -3.23 -18.77
CA ASP A 154 16.77 -3.81 -19.49
C ASP A 154 17.61 -4.73 -18.60
N LYS A 155 17.63 -4.47 -17.28
CA LYS A 155 18.41 -5.23 -16.32
C LYS A 155 17.63 -6.37 -15.67
N TYR A 156 16.34 -6.17 -15.45
CA TYR A 156 15.51 -7.04 -14.64
C TYR A 156 14.25 -7.49 -15.35
N ASP A 157 13.81 -8.69 -15.05
CA ASP A 157 12.43 -9.13 -15.16
C ASP A 157 11.75 -8.82 -13.83
N PHE A 158 10.58 -8.20 -13.87
CA PHE A 158 9.77 -7.92 -12.70
C PHE A 158 8.89 -9.13 -12.39
N TRP A 159 8.98 -9.62 -11.16
CA TRP A 159 8.13 -10.69 -10.67
C TRP A 159 7.23 -10.18 -9.57
N LEU A 160 5.93 -10.39 -9.73
CA LEU A 160 4.95 -10.09 -8.69
C LEU A 160 4.84 -11.30 -7.77
N GLU A 161 5.17 -11.11 -6.51
CA GLU A 161 5.00 -12.12 -5.47
C GLU A 161 3.68 -11.91 -4.76
N PHE A 162 2.99 -13.01 -4.46
CA PHE A 162 1.77 -13.02 -3.69
C PHE A 162 1.92 -14.02 -2.54
N GLU A 163 1.74 -13.54 -1.32
CA GLU A 163 1.90 -14.32 -0.11
C GLU A 163 0.67 -14.19 0.77
N ILE A 164 0.10 -15.34 1.18
CA ILE A 164 -0.91 -15.42 2.22
C ILE A 164 -0.57 -16.63 3.09
N PHE A 165 -0.01 -16.37 4.27
CA PHE A 165 0.22 -17.42 5.25
C PHE A 165 -1.09 -17.82 5.88
N GLY A 166 -1.35 -19.11 6.02
CA GLY A 166 -2.54 -19.64 6.67
C GLY A 166 -2.30 -21.01 7.29
N ILE A 167 -3.17 -21.40 8.23
CA ILE A 167 -3.12 -22.69 8.94
C ILE A 167 -4.53 -23.23 9.12
N PRO A 168 -4.87 -24.43 8.62
CA PRO A 168 -6.25 -24.91 8.60
C PRO A 168 -6.74 -25.52 9.92
N TYR A 169 -5.92 -25.63 10.94
CA TYR A 169 -6.20 -26.45 12.14
C TYR A 169 -7.53 -26.09 12.84
N ALA A 170 -7.87 -24.82 12.97
CA ALA A 170 -9.13 -24.41 13.58
C ALA A 170 -10.32 -24.64 12.63
N ALA A 171 -10.16 -24.33 11.35
CA ALA A 171 -11.22 -24.52 10.36
C ALA A 171 -11.51 -26.00 10.10
N ASN A 172 -10.54 -26.88 10.25
CA ASN A 172 -10.74 -28.33 10.14
C ASN A 172 -11.77 -28.86 11.15
N GLU A 173 -11.86 -28.23 12.33
CA GLU A 173 -12.85 -28.58 13.35
C GLU A 173 -14.14 -27.76 13.26
N GLN A 174 -14.02 -26.47 12.90
CA GLN A 174 -15.11 -25.50 13.01
C GLN A 174 -15.92 -25.30 11.73
N ILE A 175 -15.33 -25.61 10.56
CA ILE A 175 -15.92 -25.31 9.26
C ILE A 175 -16.32 -26.61 8.54
N ALA A 176 -17.61 -26.75 8.26
CA ALA A 176 -18.10 -27.92 7.54
C ALA A 176 -17.41 -28.05 6.17
N GLY A 177 -16.89 -29.25 5.87
CA GLY A 177 -16.18 -29.56 4.65
C GLY A 177 -14.71 -29.12 4.64
N CYS A 178 -14.12 -28.76 5.80
CA CYS A 178 -12.69 -28.48 5.94
C CYS A 178 -11.89 -29.60 6.60
N LYS A 179 -12.55 -30.62 7.12
CA LYS A 179 -11.86 -31.73 7.77
C LYS A 179 -10.82 -32.34 6.85
N ASP A 180 -9.58 -32.49 7.32
CA ASP A 180 -8.43 -33.06 6.61
C ASP A 180 -8.01 -32.30 5.32
N ARG A 181 -8.42 -31.05 5.17
CA ARG A 181 -7.99 -30.18 4.08
C ARG A 181 -6.87 -29.24 4.54
N ASN A 182 -6.02 -28.87 3.60
CA ASN A 182 -4.88 -27.98 3.83
C ASN A 182 -4.88 -26.73 2.95
N ASP A 183 -5.86 -26.55 2.08
CA ASP A 183 -6.07 -25.31 1.33
C ASP A 183 -6.67 -24.24 2.25
N VAL A 184 -6.04 -23.08 2.32
CA VAL A 184 -6.37 -22.05 3.33
C VAL A 184 -7.10 -20.87 2.74
N PHE A 185 -6.62 -20.33 1.63
CA PHE A 185 -7.19 -19.19 0.92
C PHE A 185 -7.05 -19.37 -0.59
N ALA A 186 -7.82 -18.60 -1.35
CA ALA A 186 -7.55 -18.39 -2.76
C ALA A 186 -7.47 -16.89 -3.04
N GLY A 187 -6.53 -16.49 -3.89
CA GLY A 187 -6.25 -15.09 -4.17
C GLY A 187 -6.28 -14.73 -5.65
N THR A 188 -6.80 -13.55 -5.93
CA THR A 188 -6.87 -12.93 -7.26
C THR A 188 -6.22 -11.56 -7.20
N ILE A 189 -5.41 -11.21 -8.21
CA ILE A 189 -4.83 -9.86 -8.34
C ILE A 189 -5.11 -9.34 -9.75
N ASP A 190 -5.69 -8.16 -9.81
CA ASP A 190 -5.86 -7.37 -11.02
C ASP A 190 -5.06 -6.07 -10.92
N PHE A 191 -4.31 -5.74 -11.96
CA PHE A 191 -3.76 -4.41 -12.18
C PHE A 191 -4.76 -3.59 -13.01
N VAL A 192 -5.14 -2.43 -12.49
CA VAL A 192 -6.03 -1.50 -13.16
C VAL A 192 -5.26 -0.22 -13.43
N THR A 193 -5.15 0.15 -14.69
CA THR A 193 -4.33 1.29 -15.13
C THR A 193 -5.10 2.15 -16.10
N SER A 194 -4.65 3.39 -16.37
CA SER A 194 -5.24 4.23 -17.41
C SER A 194 -5.11 3.57 -18.79
N ASP A 195 -6.17 3.65 -19.59
CA ASP A 195 -6.24 3.03 -20.93
C ASP A 195 -5.16 3.54 -21.89
N THR A 196 -4.72 4.77 -21.72
CA THR A 196 -3.62 5.34 -22.49
C THR A 196 -2.30 4.95 -21.85
N PRO A 197 -1.46 4.14 -22.54
CA PRO A 197 -0.12 3.85 -22.04
C PRO A 197 0.67 5.14 -21.83
N ALA A 198 1.31 5.28 -20.68
CA ALA A 198 2.21 6.38 -20.44
C ALA A 198 3.58 6.11 -21.10
N GLY A 199 4.30 7.16 -21.44
CA GLY A 199 5.66 7.05 -21.99
C GLY A 199 6.64 6.38 -21.03
N ILE A 200 7.86 6.14 -21.52
CA ILE A 200 8.97 5.60 -20.74
C ILE A 200 9.25 6.57 -19.58
N SER A 201 9.36 6.02 -18.38
CA SER A 201 9.87 6.75 -17.21
C SER A 201 11.39 6.71 -17.19
N THR A 202 12.02 7.79 -16.77
CA THR A 202 13.47 7.92 -16.67
C THR A 202 13.84 8.63 -15.38
N GLY A 203 15.12 8.53 -15.01
CA GLY A 203 15.66 9.24 -13.83
C GLY A 203 15.21 8.66 -12.50
N ASN A 204 14.59 7.47 -12.47
CA ASN A 204 14.19 6.83 -11.22
C ASN A 204 15.42 6.30 -10.47
N VAL A 205 15.49 6.65 -9.20
CA VAL A 205 16.45 6.07 -8.24
C VAL A 205 15.65 5.26 -7.23
N LEU A 206 15.89 3.96 -7.20
CA LEU A 206 15.19 3.03 -6.33
C LEU A 206 16.19 2.30 -5.42
N VAL A 207 15.96 2.36 -4.10
CA VAL A 207 16.81 1.67 -3.12
C VAL A 207 15.90 0.87 -2.17
N PRO A 208 15.79 -0.46 -2.33
CA PRO A 208 15.18 -1.31 -1.32
C PRO A 208 15.98 -1.22 -0.01
N ILE A 209 15.32 -0.96 1.12
CA ILE A 209 15.97 -0.80 2.42
C ILE A 209 15.78 -2.04 3.27
N VAL A 210 14.54 -2.46 3.43
CA VAL A 210 14.17 -3.64 4.20
C VAL A 210 12.85 -4.19 3.71
N ILE A 211 12.69 -5.50 3.75
CA ILE A 211 11.43 -6.18 3.49
C ILE A 211 11.05 -7.08 4.67
N LYS A 212 9.77 -7.12 4.97
CA LYS A 212 9.21 -7.88 6.09
C LYS A 212 9.28 -9.37 5.83
N ASN A 213 9.99 -10.03 5.34
CA ASN A 213 9.97 -11.49 5.23
C ASN A 213 11.12 -12.11 6.04
N PRO A 214 10.86 -12.66 7.24
CA PRO A 214 11.89 -13.21 8.10
C PRO A 214 12.53 -14.49 7.55
N GLU A 215 11.87 -15.17 6.62
CA GLU A 215 12.42 -16.41 6.03
C GLU A 215 13.54 -16.13 5.03
N TYR A 216 13.59 -14.93 4.46
CA TYR A 216 14.54 -14.59 3.41
C TYR A 216 15.51 -13.51 3.85
N ILE A 217 15.14 -12.28 3.59
CA ILE A 217 15.98 -11.13 3.82
C ILE A 217 15.17 -10.11 4.62
N GLY A 218 15.54 -9.36 5.24
CA GLY A 218 14.80 -8.38 5.98
C GLY A 218 14.70 -8.82 7.40
N LYS A 219 14.70 -7.85 8.21
CA LYS A 219 14.62 -8.00 9.64
C LYS A 219 13.45 -7.21 10.12
N ASN A 220 12.64 -7.88 10.89
CA ASN A 220 11.56 -7.23 11.57
C ASN A 220 12.11 -6.30 12.64
N PHE A 221 11.39 -5.25 12.90
CA PHE A 221 11.66 -4.37 14.03
C PHE A 221 11.30 -5.10 15.33
N ASN A 222 12.27 -5.29 16.22
CA ASN A 222 12.09 -6.00 17.49
C ASN A 222 11.38 -7.36 17.39
N ASN A 223 11.79 -8.18 16.46
CA ASN A 223 11.22 -9.51 16.33
C ASN A 223 11.63 -10.44 17.50
N TYR A 224 10.94 -11.58 17.62
CA TYR A 224 11.15 -12.55 18.71
C TYR A 224 12.59 -13.02 18.90
N SER A 225 13.34 -13.11 17.83
CA SER A 225 14.66 -13.75 17.84
C SER A 225 15.81 -12.80 18.07
N GLU A 226 15.61 -11.48 17.99
CA GLU A 226 16.71 -10.54 17.97
C GLU A 226 16.61 -9.43 19.01
N GLU A 227 15.70 -8.49 18.82
CA GLU A 227 15.72 -7.20 19.50
C GLU A 227 14.47 -6.92 20.33
N ALA A 228 13.59 -7.91 20.45
CA ALA A 228 12.41 -7.78 21.30
C ALA A 228 12.83 -7.43 22.75
N THR A 229 12.18 -6.46 23.32
CA THR A 229 12.52 -5.96 24.65
C THR A 229 11.28 -5.60 25.46
N ASP A 230 11.33 -5.92 26.74
CA ASP A 230 10.34 -5.51 27.72
C ASP A 230 10.67 -4.15 28.38
N GLN A 231 11.74 -3.48 27.94
CA GLN A 231 12.20 -2.21 28.50
C GLN A 231 11.62 -1.03 27.71
N ILE A 232 10.90 -0.17 28.41
CA ILE A 232 10.40 1.10 27.86
C ILE A 232 11.57 1.95 27.34
N GLY A 233 11.38 2.58 26.18
CA GLY A 233 12.37 3.43 25.53
C GLY A 233 13.47 2.68 24.77
N LYS A 234 13.39 1.34 24.66
CA LYS A 234 14.36 0.53 23.93
C LYS A 234 13.89 0.00 22.60
N ALA A 235 12.62 0.22 22.25
CA ALA A 235 12.08 -0.14 20.93
C ALA A 235 12.52 0.90 19.88
N VAL A 236 13.75 0.76 19.41
CA VAL A 236 14.41 1.65 18.44
C VAL A 236 15.15 0.81 17.41
N LYS A 237 14.95 1.13 16.12
CA LYS A 237 15.66 0.47 15.02
C LYS A 237 16.17 1.51 14.02
N THR A 238 17.44 1.40 13.64
CA THR A 238 18.06 2.22 12.61
C THR A 238 18.42 1.35 11.42
N TYR A 239 17.94 1.75 10.25
CA TYR A 239 18.31 1.19 8.95
C TYR A 239 19.23 2.17 8.24
N ARG A 240 20.19 1.66 7.47
CA ARG A 240 21.10 2.46 6.66
C ARG A 240 20.89 2.13 5.19
N PHE A 241 20.98 3.15 4.36
CA PHE A 241 20.89 3.01 2.90
C PHE A 241 21.80 4.04 2.23
N SER A 242 22.17 3.78 0.97
CA SER A 242 22.98 4.70 0.19
C SER A 242 22.21 5.14 -1.03
N VAL A 243 22.12 6.45 -1.24
CA VAL A 243 21.54 7.06 -2.44
C VAL A 243 22.68 7.16 -3.48
N PRO A 244 22.54 6.55 -4.67
CA PRO A 244 23.67 6.43 -5.61
C PRO A 244 24.03 7.73 -6.30
N GLU A 245 23.11 8.67 -6.43
CA GLU A 245 23.29 9.96 -7.09
C GLU A 245 22.34 11.02 -6.54
N ASP A 246 22.65 12.30 -6.77
CA ASP A 246 21.82 13.41 -6.33
C ASP A 246 20.45 13.34 -6.98
N VAL A 247 19.39 13.47 -6.19
CA VAL A 247 18.00 13.53 -6.68
C VAL A 247 17.38 14.88 -6.38
N LYS A 248 16.45 15.29 -7.23
CA LYS A 248 15.70 16.53 -7.06
C LYS A 248 14.42 16.36 -6.27
N ASN A 249 13.89 15.14 -6.24
CA ASN A 249 12.70 14.78 -5.50
C ASN A 249 12.82 13.34 -4.99
N SER A 250 12.32 13.07 -3.79
CA SER A 250 12.39 11.73 -3.21
C SER A 250 11.35 11.49 -2.11
N GLN A 251 11.13 10.22 -1.82
CA GLN A 251 10.29 9.74 -0.73
C GLN A 251 10.79 8.42 -0.15
N ILE A 252 10.40 8.14 1.08
CA ILE A 252 10.38 6.79 1.64
C ILE A 252 8.96 6.25 1.56
N VAL A 253 8.84 5.00 1.13
CA VAL A 253 7.58 4.24 1.22
C VAL A 253 7.74 3.24 2.35
N LEU A 254 6.85 3.33 3.35
CA LEU A 254 6.89 2.56 4.58
C LEU A 254 5.60 1.78 4.77
N ILE A 255 5.71 0.46 4.95
CA ILE A 255 4.64 -0.43 5.38
C ILE A 255 5.04 -1.05 6.71
N MET A 256 4.26 -0.82 7.75
CA MET A 256 4.53 -1.32 9.10
C MET A 256 3.22 -1.67 9.79
N SER A 257 3.22 -2.81 10.47
CA SER A 257 2.09 -3.29 11.29
C SER A 257 2.63 -3.89 12.59
N ASN A 258 1.79 -3.96 13.61
CA ASN A 258 2.18 -4.41 14.94
C ASN A 258 1.47 -5.72 15.28
N HIS A 259 2.24 -6.72 15.67
CA HIS A 259 1.77 -8.06 15.99
C HIS A 259 2.37 -8.55 17.32
N GLY A 260 1.81 -9.62 17.88
CA GLY A 260 2.26 -10.18 19.13
C GLY A 260 1.15 -10.24 20.18
N ALA A 261 0.45 -11.36 20.20
CA ALA A 261 -0.89 -11.58 20.74
C ALA A 261 -0.96 -11.90 22.23
N ASN A 262 0.11 -11.78 23.00
CA ASN A 262 0.02 -12.08 24.44
C ASN A 262 -0.81 -11.04 25.18
N ALA A 263 -1.36 -11.43 26.33
CA ALA A 263 -2.04 -10.52 27.23
C ALA A 263 -1.14 -9.31 27.54
N GLY A 264 -1.56 -8.13 27.09
CA GLY A 264 -0.74 -6.91 27.16
C GLY A 264 0.29 -6.74 26.06
N GLY A 265 0.28 -7.61 25.04
CA GLY A 265 1.17 -7.53 23.87
C GLY A 265 0.94 -6.30 22.99
N GLU A 266 1.96 -5.96 22.24
CA GLU A 266 1.99 -4.72 21.44
C GLU A 266 1.04 -4.74 20.24
N GLU A 267 0.46 -5.88 19.88
CA GLU A 267 -0.59 -5.97 18.87
C GLU A 267 -1.85 -5.17 19.23
N TYR A 268 -2.18 -5.13 20.52
CA TYR A 268 -3.40 -4.48 21.03
C TYR A 268 -3.14 -3.11 21.65
N ASN A 269 -1.86 -2.71 21.77
CA ASN A 269 -1.46 -1.41 22.31
C ASN A 269 -1.11 -0.46 21.18
N ARG A 270 -1.89 0.61 21.01
CA ARG A 270 -1.64 1.64 20.00
C ARG A 270 -0.56 2.58 20.52
N ARG A 271 0.67 2.42 20.04
CA ARG A 271 1.83 3.21 20.41
C ARG A 271 2.13 4.26 19.36
N ARG A 272 2.56 5.44 19.78
CA ARG A 272 3.07 6.46 18.88
C ARG A 272 4.42 6.04 18.34
N HIS A 273 4.55 6.08 17.01
CA HIS A 273 5.77 5.82 16.26
C HIS A 273 6.35 7.13 15.79
N PHE A 274 7.67 7.25 15.85
CA PHE A 274 8.42 8.40 15.34
C PHE A 274 9.42 7.91 14.30
N VAL A 275 9.50 8.63 13.18
CA VAL A 275 10.41 8.32 12.07
C VAL A 275 11.35 9.48 11.83
N TYR A 276 12.65 9.18 11.77
CA TYR A 276 13.71 10.16 11.58
C TYR A 276 14.52 9.79 10.34
N ILE A 277 14.89 10.78 9.53
CA ILE A 277 15.90 10.68 8.46
C ILE A 277 17.08 11.55 8.87
N ASP A 278 18.29 10.95 8.93
CA ASP A 278 19.52 11.62 9.35
C ASP A 278 19.34 12.46 10.63
N ASP A 279 18.72 11.82 11.63
CA ASP A 279 18.34 12.36 12.94
C ASP A 279 17.29 13.49 12.93
N LYS A 280 16.74 13.86 11.78
CA LYS A 280 15.61 14.79 11.69
C LYS A 280 14.30 14.04 11.70
N GLU A 281 13.37 14.40 12.60
CA GLU A 281 12.01 13.85 12.59
C GLU A 281 11.26 14.25 11.31
N VAL A 282 10.73 13.26 10.59
CA VAL A 282 10.02 13.45 9.33
C VAL A 282 8.56 12.99 9.38
N MET A 283 8.23 12.11 10.31
CA MET A 283 6.87 11.59 10.47
C MET A 283 6.65 11.09 11.90
N GLN A 284 5.41 11.20 12.37
CA GLN A 284 4.91 10.45 13.52
C GLN A 284 3.52 9.92 13.20
N PHE A 285 3.20 8.73 13.72
CA PHE A 285 1.90 8.12 13.54
C PHE A 285 1.56 7.17 14.69
N THR A 286 0.28 6.90 14.87
CA THR A 286 -0.25 5.86 15.77
C THR A 286 -1.00 4.85 14.91
N PRO A 287 -0.58 3.58 14.83
CA PRO A 287 -1.26 2.60 14.01
C PRO A 287 -2.64 2.27 14.56
N GLY A 288 -3.53 1.87 13.67
CA GLY A 288 -4.91 1.49 13.98
C GLY A 288 -5.91 2.42 13.33
N ARG A 289 -7.10 1.91 13.08
CA ARG A 289 -8.21 2.67 12.52
C ARG A 289 -9.13 3.16 13.62
N THR A 290 -9.84 4.26 13.38
CA THR A 290 -10.87 4.78 14.29
C THR A 290 -12.02 3.79 14.48
N SER A 291 -12.31 2.97 13.47
CA SER A 291 -13.33 1.94 13.52
C SER A 291 -13.02 0.79 12.57
N CYS A 292 -13.28 -0.44 13.02
CA CYS A 292 -13.27 -1.62 12.17
C CYS A 292 -14.67 -1.97 11.60
N GLU A 293 -15.69 -1.17 11.90
CA GLU A 293 -17.06 -1.41 11.45
C GLU A 293 -17.20 -1.57 9.91
N PRO A 294 -16.48 -0.84 9.05
CA PRO A 294 -16.53 -1.04 7.59
C PRO A 294 -16.17 -2.46 7.14
N TYR A 295 -15.36 -3.17 7.91
CA TYR A 295 -14.85 -4.51 7.57
C TYR A 295 -15.66 -5.63 8.23
N ARG A 296 -16.58 -5.30 9.14
CA ARG A 296 -17.36 -6.27 9.92
C ARG A 296 -18.13 -7.26 9.04
N ALA A 297 -18.67 -6.81 7.92
CA ALA A 297 -19.42 -7.65 6.99
C ALA A 297 -18.63 -8.84 6.44
N TYR A 298 -17.31 -8.70 6.30
CA TYR A 298 -16.42 -9.75 5.80
C TYR A 298 -16.07 -10.77 6.89
N ASN A 299 -16.26 -10.44 8.17
CA ASN A 299 -15.97 -11.32 9.29
C ASN A 299 -17.13 -12.25 9.56
N THR A 300 -17.39 -13.18 8.65
CA THR A 300 -18.52 -14.12 8.70
C THR A 300 -18.37 -15.23 9.74
N GLN A 301 -17.18 -15.28 10.42
CA GLN A 301 -16.91 -16.04 11.63
C GLN A 301 -16.71 -15.06 12.81
N PRO A 302 -17.75 -14.36 13.29
CA PRO A 302 -17.61 -13.17 14.14
C PRO A 302 -17.11 -13.45 15.56
N ASN A 303 -17.06 -14.69 15.99
CA ASN A 303 -16.48 -15.12 17.27
C ASN A 303 -14.97 -15.40 17.17
N GLY A 304 -14.34 -15.22 16.00
CA GLY A 304 -12.96 -15.63 15.75
C GLY A 304 -12.80 -17.15 15.90
N ILE A 305 -11.59 -17.61 16.17
CA ILE A 305 -11.32 -19.05 16.30
C ILE A 305 -11.33 -19.55 17.74
N TYR A 306 -11.13 -18.67 18.72
CA TYR A 306 -11.05 -19.04 20.14
C TYR A 306 -12.28 -18.64 20.96
N GLY A 307 -13.17 -17.86 20.39
CA GLY A 307 -14.36 -17.35 21.07
C GLY A 307 -15.60 -18.19 20.82
N TRP A 308 -16.45 -18.29 21.83
CA TRP A 308 -17.75 -18.97 21.73
C TRP A 308 -18.93 -18.01 21.53
N SER A 309 -18.68 -16.71 21.65
CA SER A 309 -19.67 -15.65 21.48
C SER A 309 -19.22 -14.64 20.42
N ALA A 310 -20.20 -14.01 19.78
CA ALA A 310 -19.91 -12.93 18.85
C ALA A 310 -19.16 -11.78 19.54
N MET A 311 -18.25 -11.12 18.83
CA MET A 311 -17.59 -9.91 19.30
C MET A 311 -18.60 -8.80 19.55
N THR A 312 -18.35 -8.01 20.58
CA THR A 312 -19.17 -6.83 20.92
C THR A 312 -18.92 -5.70 19.93
N ASP A 313 -19.87 -4.76 19.83
CA ASP A 313 -19.72 -3.54 19.02
C ASP A 313 -18.47 -2.75 19.39
N LYS A 314 -18.12 -2.72 20.69
CA LYS A 314 -16.90 -2.06 21.17
C LYS A 314 -15.63 -2.70 20.60
N GLN A 315 -15.58 -4.00 20.46
CA GLN A 315 -14.45 -4.71 19.83
C GLN A 315 -14.33 -4.39 18.36
N TRP A 316 -15.46 -4.21 17.64
CA TRP A 316 -15.47 -3.80 16.25
C TRP A 316 -15.09 -2.33 16.03
N GLN A 317 -15.24 -1.48 17.02
CA GLN A 317 -14.80 -0.08 16.91
C GLN A 317 -13.29 0.07 17.06
N SER A 318 -12.65 -0.79 17.83
CA SER A 318 -11.20 -0.71 18.08
C SER A 318 -10.65 -2.10 18.31
N PHE A 319 -10.38 -2.84 17.21
CA PHE A 319 -9.97 -4.23 17.32
C PHE A 319 -8.52 -4.35 17.83
N SER A 320 -7.57 -3.76 17.09
CA SER A 320 -6.14 -3.85 17.39
C SER A 320 -5.40 -2.68 16.71
N ASN A 321 -4.12 -2.82 16.41
CA ASN A 321 -3.38 -1.89 15.52
C ASN A 321 -3.77 -2.04 14.05
N TRP A 322 -4.68 -2.93 13.75
CA TRP A 322 -5.26 -3.22 12.43
C TRP A 322 -6.69 -3.76 12.59
N CYS A 323 -7.42 -3.82 11.50
CA CYS A 323 -8.75 -4.42 11.47
C CYS A 323 -8.72 -5.71 10.64
N PRO A 324 -9.37 -6.81 11.10
CA PRO A 324 -9.51 -8.00 10.26
C PRO A 324 -10.37 -7.69 9.03
N GLY A 325 -9.79 -7.88 7.85
CA GLY A 325 -10.40 -7.53 6.56
C GLY A 325 -9.92 -6.19 5.97
N ALA A 326 -8.99 -5.49 6.63
CA ALA A 326 -8.47 -4.22 6.17
C ALA A 326 -7.07 -4.34 5.56
N GLU A 327 -6.75 -3.41 4.68
CA GLU A 327 -5.37 -3.13 4.28
C GLU A 327 -4.56 -2.52 5.43
N ILE A 328 -3.26 -2.80 5.46
CA ILE A 328 -2.29 -2.06 6.28
C ILE A 328 -1.89 -0.82 5.49
N PRO A 329 -1.96 0.37 6.11
CA PRO A 329 -1.64 1.62 5.42
C PRO A 329 -0.21 1.65 4.89
N THR A 330 -0.05 2.05 3.63
CA THR A 330 1.23 2.44 3.05
C THR A 330 1.46 3.92 3.35
N ARG A 331 2.60 4.26 3.96
CA ARG A 331 2.96 5.63 4.33
C ARG A 331 4.01 6.14 3.37
N PHE A 332 3.74 7.31 2.80
CA PHE A 332 4.64 8.02 1.89
C PHE A 332 5.23 9.20 2.64
N ILE A 333 6.57 9.19 2.82
CA ILE A 333 7.30 10.22 3.55
C ILE A 333 8.08 11.02 2.51
N SER A 334 7.59 12.20 2.16
CA SER A 334 8.27 13.10 1.21
C SER A 334 9.53 13.67 1.84
N LEU A 335 10.66 13.60 1.12
CA LEU A 335 11.97 14.08 1.57
C LEU A 335 12.48 15.26 0.74
N GLY A 336 11.85 15.54 -0.43
CA GLY A 336 12.35 16.53 -1.38
C GLY A 336 13.67 16.12 -2.02
N ALA A 337 14.53 17.11 -2.29
CA ALA A 337 15.86 16.87 -2.85
C ALA A 337 16.78 16.16 -1.84
N MET A 338 17.53 15.15 -2.30
CA MET A 338 18.48 14.41 -1.47
C MET A 338 19.82 14.26 -2.19
N LYS A 339 20.91 14.34 -1.44
CA LYS A 339 22.24 14.17 -1.97
C LYS A 339 22.63 12.70 -2.07
N ALA A 340 23.52 12.38 -3.00
CA ALA A 340 24.19 11.09 -3.03
C ALA A 340 24.99 10.85 -1.75
N GLY A 341 25.00 9.60 -1.29
CA GLY A 341 25.75 9.21 -0.09
C GLY A 341 24.96 8.33 0.86
N ASP A 342 25.54 8.12 2.03
CA ASP A 342 24.94 7.27 3.07
C ASP A 342 23.95 8.07 3.92
N HIS A 343 22.80 7.48 4.11
CA HIS A 343 21.68 8.01 4.89
C HIS A 343 21.20 6.99 5.90
N SER A 344 20.43 7.46 6.88
CA SER A 344 19.83 6.61 7.89
C SER A 344 18.36 6.91 8.07
N ILE A 345 17.56 5.88 8.28
CA ILE A 345 16.19 5.98 8.77
C ILE A 345 16.08 5.28 10.11
N ARG A 346 15.60 6.00 11.11
CA ARG A 346 15.43 5.50 12.46
C ARG A 346 13.95 5.55 12.84
N ILE A 347 13.44 4.41 13.33
CA ILE A 347 12.07 4.28 13.86
C ILE A 347 12.18 4.09 15.37
N GLU A 348 11.41 4.86 16.12
CA GLU A 348 11.28 4.76 17.56
C GLU A 348 9.84 4.55 17.97
N VAL A 349 9.62 3.63 18.92
CA VAL A 349 8.32 3.40 19.56
C VAL A 349 8.55 3.42 21.08
N PRO A 350 8.70 4.62 21.68
CA PRO A 350 9.21 4.78 23.04
C PRO A 350 8.41 4.03 24.11
N ASP A 351 7.10 3.93 23.94
CA ASP A 351 6.19 3.31 24.89
C ASP A 351 5.96 1.81 24.63
N ALA A 352 6.58 1.24 23.59
CA ALA A 352 6.43 -0.19 23.30
C ALA A 352 7.18 -1.04 24.33
N LYS A 353 6.52 -2.13 24.72
CA LYS A 353 7.04 -3.11 25.67
C LYS A 353 6.65 -4.50 25.22
N PHE A 354 7.64 -5.27 24.76
CA PHE A 354 7.43 -6.64 24.33
C PHE A 354 7.51 -7.58 25.53
N VAL A 355 6.36 -7.91 26.11
CA VAL A 355 6.24 -8.78 27.29
C VAL A 355 6.72 -10.18 26.92
N ASP A 356 7.56 -10.76 27.79
CA ASP A 356 8.14 -12.10 27.58
C ASP A 356 8.83 -12.27 26.21
N SER A 357 9.47 -11.22 25.72
CA SER A 357 10.11 -11.17 24.40
C SER A 357 9.15 -11.48 23.25
N GLN A 358 7.86 -11.23 23.42
CA GLN A 358 6.87 -11.40 22.39
C GLN A 358 6.42 -10.07 21.80
N GLY A 359 6.39 -10.02 20.54
CA GLY A 359 6.01 -8.87 19.75
C GLY A 359 6.85 -8.81 18.49
N ASP A 360 6.23 -8.31 17.46
CA ASP A 360 6.81 -8.20 16.12
C ASP A 360 6.22 -6.97 15.42
N PHE A 361 7.09 -6.10 14.95
CA PHE A 361 6.73 -4.96 14.13
C PHE A 361 7.31 -5.15 12.72
N PRO A 362 6.70 -5.98 11.87
CA PRO A 362 7.21 -6.21 10.53
C PRO A 362 7.27 -4.91 9.73
N VAL A 363 8.46 -4.54 9.30
CA VAL A 363 8.75 -3.30 8.58
C VAL A 363 9.20 -3.63 7.17
N SER A 364 8.61 -2.97 6.20
CA SER A 364 9.12 -2.91 4.83
C SER A 364 9.28 -1.47 4.41
N MET A 365 10.41 -1.16 3.81
CA MET A 365 10.72 0.19 3.33
C MET A 365 11.54 0.14 2.05
N TYR A 366 11.27 1.09 1.18
CA TYR A 366 12.14 1.43 0.08
C TYR A 366 12.20 2.94 -0.12
N TYR A 367 13.33 3.39 -0.62
CA TYR A 367 13.53 4.76 -1.07
C TYR A 367 13.26 4.85 -2.56
N GLN A 368 12.59 5.90 -2.97
CA GLN A 368 12.36 6.24 -4.36
C GLN A 368 12.71 7.70 -4.59
N GLY A 369 13.55 7.96 -5.59
CA GLY A 369 14.00 9.30 -5.96
C GLY A 369 13.87 9.55 -7.45
N SER A 370 13.96 10.82 -7.85
CA SER A 370 13.99 11.28 -9.23
C SER A 370 15.11 12.28 -9.47
N THR A 371 15.98 11.97 -10.43
CA THR A 371 17.13 12.84 -10.81
C THR A 371 16.71 13.98 -11.70
N ASP A 372 15.70 13.81 -12.53
CA ASP A 372 15.18 14.82 -13.45
C ASP A 372 14.19 15.79 -12.79
N GLY A 373 13.72 15.46 -11.60
CA GLY A 373 12.74 16.24 -10.84
C GLY A 373 11.29 15.92 -11.22
N SER A 374 11.07 14.83 -11.99
CA SER A 374 9.73 14.29 -12.17
C SER A 374 9.12 14.00 -10.80
N MET A 375 7.81 14.20 -10.67
CA MET A 375 7.14 13.97 -9.41
C MET A 375 7.02 12.48 -9.15
N ILE A 376 7.46 12.06 -7.97
CA ILE A 376 7.18 10.72 -7.48
C ILE A 376 5.78 10.79 -6.86
N ILE A 377 4.85 10.14 -7.51
CA ILE A 377 3.47 10.06 -7.04
C ILE A 377 3.43 8.95 -6.01
N GLY A 378 3.47 9.32 -4.74
CA GLY A 378 3.07 8.41 -3.66
C GLY A 378 1.56 8.36 -3.62
N GLY A 379 0.98 7.18 -3.44
CA GLY A 379 -0.45 7.04 -3.18
C GLY A 379 -0.84 7.86 -1.95
N ILE A 380 -2.06 8.36 -1.94
CA ILE A 380 -2.62 8.91 -0.71
C ILE A 380 -2.76 7.71 0.23
N SER A 381 -2.08 7.76 1.37
CA SER A 381 -2.37 6.81 2.45
C SER A 381 -3.88 6.87 2.67
N SER A 382 -4.60 5.80 2.37
CA SER A 382 -6.04 5.68 2.63
C SER A 382 -6.34 5.55 4.14
N ALA A 383 -5.34 5.85 4.96
CA ALA A 383 -5.40 5.70 6.39
C ALA A 383 -6.28 6.77 7.03
N ASN A 384 -7.47 6.38 7.41
CA ASN A 384 -8.15 6.95 8.57
C ASN A 384 -7.41 6.52 9.85
N GLU A 385 -6.09 6.78 9.95
CA GLU A 385 -5.34 6.61 11.18
C GLU A 385 -5.62 7.78 12.11
N GLU A 386 -5.84 7.52 13.38
CA GLU A 386 -6.29 8.53 14.37
C GLU A 386 -5.35 9.74 14.53
N ASP A 387 -4.12 9.68 14.01
CA ASP A 387 -3.11 10.74 14.17
C ASP A 387 -2.36 11.15 12.87
N ALA A 388 -2.67 10.59 11.73
CA ALA A 388 -2.36 11.24 10.48
C ALA A 388 -3.41 12.33 10.22
N THR A 389 -3.52 13.29 11.14
CA THR A 389 -4.10 14.57 10.74
C THR A 389 -3.21 15.07 9.62
N PRO A 390 -3.70 15.14 8.38
CA PRO A 390 -2.92 15.71 7.31
C PRO A 390 -2.45 17.07 7.81
N GLN A 391 -1.15 17.31 7.73
CA GLN A 391 -0.59 18.61 8.10
C GLN A 391 -1.20 19.69 7.20
N VAL A 392 -1.69 19.24 6.03
CA VAL A 392 -2.40 20.06 5.05
C VAL A 392 -3.73 19.39 4.69
N GLU A 393 -4.83 20.06 4.98
CA GLU A 393 -6.16 19.68 4.51
C GLU A 393 -6.44 20.35 3.17
N VAL A 394 -6.87 19.56 2.18
CA VAL A 394 -7.09 20.05 0.81
C VAL A 394 -8.52 19.76 0.37
N SER A 395 -9.15 20.73 -0.24
CA SER A 395 -10.45 20.55 -0.89
C SER A 395 -10.53 21.34 -2.19
N VAL A 396 -11.24 20.79 -3.17
CA VAL A 396 -11.54 21.46 -4.43
C VAL A 396 -13.03 21.74 -4.48
N ASN A 397 -13.39 23.01 -4.65
CA ASN A 397 -14.77 23.42 -4.82
C ASN A 397 -14.89 24.29 -6.09
N GLY A 398 -15.46 23.72 -7.13
CA GLY A 398 -15.51 24.33 -8.45
C GLY A 398 -14.10 24.60 -8.98
N LYS A 399 -13.76 25.87 -9.15
CA LYS A 399 -12.47 26.33 -9.70
C LYS A 399 -11.51 26.86 -8.62
N THR A 400 -11.73 26.49 -7.39
CA THR A 400 -10.90 26.93 -6.25
C THR A 400 -10.36 25.72 -5.50
N LEU A 401 -9.05 25.66 -5.38
CA LEU A 401 -8.33 24.77 -4.48
C LEU A 401 -8.20 25.47 -3.13
N THR A 402 -8.76 24.90 -2.09
CA THR A 402 -8.66 25.41 -0.71
C THR A 402 -7.70 24.54 0.08
N MET A 403 -6.73 25.16 0.73
CA MET A 403 -5.73 24.55 1.57
C MET A 403 -5.85 25.10 2.99
N ARG A 404 -5.90 24.23 3.98
CA ARG A 404 -5.74 24.56 5.39
C ARG A 404 -4.56 23.77 5.95
N SER A 405 -3.65 24.44 6.62
CA SER A 405 -2.45 23.80 7.14
C SER A 405 -2.13 24.29 8.54
N ARG A 406 -1.62 23.36 9.36
CA ARG A 406 -1.00 23.69 10.65
C ARG A 406 0.47 24.10 10.49
N LEU A 407 1.07 23.78 9.34
CA LEU A 407 2.43 24.18 8.97
C LEU A 407 2.42 25.51 8.21
N ALA A 408 3.52 26.24 8.28
CA ALA A 408 3.75 27.41 7.43
C ALA A 408 4.14 26.97 6.02
N ILE A 409 3.15 26.83 5.13
CA ILE A 409 3.39 26.44 3.75
C ILE A 409 3.92 27.65 2.97
N ALA A 410 5.05 27.48 2.32
CA ALA A 410 5.72 28.50 1.52
C ALA A 410 5.23 28.52 0.07
N THR A 411 5.09 27.31 -0.54
CA THR A 411 4.71 27.19 -1.94
C THR A 411 3.61 26.16 -2.15
N THR A 412 2.78 26.43 -3.15
CA THR A 412 1.83 25.48 -3.72
C THR A 412 2.20 25.24 -5.17
N SER A 413 2.36 23.97 -5.55
CA SER A 413 2.59 23.56 -6.94
C SER A 413 1.52 22.58 -7.37
N ILE A 414 1.09 22.64 -8.62
CA ILE A 414 0.10 21.71 -9.19
C ILE A 414 0.70 21.06 -10.42
N TYR A 415 0.67 19.76 -10.45
CA TYR A 415 1.20 18.93 -11.53
C TYR A 415 0.06 18.14 -12.17
N ASP A 416 0.20 17.88 -13.46
CA ASP A 416 -0.62 16.87 -14.12
C ASP A 416 -0.09 15.45 -13.81
N ILE A 417 -0.80 14.44 -14.29
CA ILE A 417 -0.43 13.03 -14.08
C ILE A 417 0.83 12.61 -14.84
N SER A 418 1.34 13.43 -15.76
CA SER A 418 2.64 13.20 -16.44
C SER A 418 3.82 13.79 -15.68
N GLY A 419 3.55 14.55 -14.60
CA GLY A 419 4.56 15.28 -13.82
C GLY A 419 4.88 16.68 -14.34
N GLU A 420 4.16 17.17 -15.35
CA GLU A 420 4.33 18.55 -15.81
C GLU A 420 3.78 19.54 -14.78
N CYS A 421 4.60 20.52 -14.39
CA CYS A 421 4.19 21.54 -13.46
C CYS A 421 3.32 22.60 -14.16
N LEU A 422 2.04 22.60 -13.87
CA LEU A 422 1.05 23.52 -14.44
C LEU A 422 0.92 24.81 -13.64
N TYR A 423 1.27 24.78 -12.37
CA TYR A 423 1.25 25.91 -11.47
C TYR A 423 2.35 25.80 -10.42
N CYS A 424 3.05 26.89 -10.15
CA CYS A 424 3.94 27.02 -9.02
C CYS A 424 3.89 28.46 -8.50
N GLY A 425 3.48 28.62 -7.25
CA GLY A 425 3.27 29.93 -6.66
C GLY A 425 3.48 29.95 -5.14
N LYS A 426 3.45 31.14 -4.57
CA LYS A 426 3.38 31.28 -3.12
C LYS A 426 2.09 30.64 -2.62
N SER A 427 2.18 29.96 -1.50
CA SER A 427 1.02 29.32 -0.89
C SER A 427 0.01 30.37 -0.43
N ALA A 428 -1.26 30.09 -0.70
CA ALA A 428 -2.41 30.85 -0.22
C ALA A 428 -3.49 29.84 0.22
N GLU A 429 -4.35 30.26 1.16
CA GLU A 429 -5.48 29.44 1.62
C GLU A 429 -6.41 29.06 0.45
N HIS A 430 -6.54 29.94 -0.54
CA HIS A 430 -7.33 29.74 -1.75
C HIS A 430 -6.46 29.96 -2.98
N THR A 431 -6.39 28.98 -3.86
CA THR A 431 -5.70 29.06 -5.15
C THR A 431 -6.71 28.90 -6.27
N ASP A 432 -6.74 29.86 -7.20
CA ASP A 432 -7.55 29.74 -8.42
C ASP A 432 -6.97 28.67 -9.34
N ILE A 433 -7.77 27.67 -9.67
CA ILE A 433 -7.44 26.56 -10.56
C ILE A 433 -8.33 26.56 -11.81
N SER A 434 -8.90 27.71 -12.17
CA SER A 434 -9.78 27.85 -13.34
C SER A 434 -9.11 27.51 -14.68
N PHE A 435 -7.80 27.51 -14.72
CA PHE A 435 -6.98 27.15 -15.88
C PHE A 435 -6.86 25.63 -16.08
N LEU A 436 -7.23 24.81 -15.08
CA LEU A 436 -7.20 23.36 -15.19
C LEU A 436 -8.46 22.84 -15.89
N SER A 437 -8.28 21.89 -16.79
CA SER A 437 -9.37 21.09 -17.38
C SER A 437 -9.90 20.08 -16.34
N PRO A 438 -11.13 19.55 -16.51
CA PRO A 438 -11.57 18.42 -15.70
C PRO A 438 -10.57 17.26 -15.77
N GLY A 439 -10.18 16.75 -14.62
CA GLY A 439 -9.14 15.71 -14.56
C GLY A 439 -8.58 15.48 -13.16
N ILE A 440 -7.53 14.64 -13.12
CA ILE A 440 -6.78 14.32 -11.91
C ILE A 440 -5.47 15.12 -11.93
N TYR A 441 -5.15 15.75 -10.81
CA TYR A 441 -3.92 16.51 -10.63
C TYR A 441 -3.32 16.24 -9.26
N ILE A 442 -2.05 16.61 -9.08
CA ILE A 442 -1.36 16.51 -7.81
C ILE A 442 -1.03 17.93 -7.32
N ALA A 443 -1.57 18.31 -6.18
CA ALA A 443 -1.22 19.53 -5.49
C ALA A 443 -0.14 19.25 -4.44
N VAL A 444 0.99 19.92 -4.54
CA VAL A 444 2.12 19.82 -3.61
C VAL A 444 2.23 21.10 -2.80
N PHE A 445 2.26 20.94 -1.49
CA PHE A 445 2.37 22.04 -0.53
C PHE A 445 3.70 21.89 0.20
N ALA A 446 4.64 22.83 -0.02
CA ALA A 446 5.97 22.78 0.56
C ALA A 446 6.21 23.91 1.57
N THR A 447 6.86 23.57 2.67
CA THR A 447 7.35 24.49 3.70
C THR A 447 8.65 25.18 3.25
N THR A 448 9.11 26.20 3.96
CA THR A 448 10.35 26.93 3.63
C THR A 448 11.61 26.09 3.74
N ASP A 449 11.58 25.01 4.49
CA ASP A 449 12.70 24.06 4.67
C ASP A 449 12.65 22.90 3.67
N GLY A 450 11.71 22.93 2.70
CA GLY A 450 11.60 21.96 1.61
C GLY A 450 10.79 20.70 1.95
N ASN A 451 10.27 20.59 3.16
CA ASN A 451 9.31 19.53 3.48
C ASN A 451 7.94 19.89 2.90
N GLY A 452 7.10 18.88 2.64
CA GLY A 452 5.78 19.14 2.12
C GLY A 452 4.92 17.90 1.99
N GLU A 453 3.65 18.12 1.66
CA GLU A 453 2.68 17.06 1.41
C GLU A 453 2.16 17.17 -0.02
N ALA A 454 1.94 16.01 -0.65
CA ALA A 454 1.32 15.89 -1.96
C ALA A 454 -0.09 15.34 -1.80
N HIS A 455 -1.05 15.95 -2.49
CA HIS A 455 -2.46 15.58 -2.45
C HIS A 455 -2.99 15.38 -3.86
N LYS A 456 -3.62 14.25 -4.10
CA LYS A 456 -4.38 14.00 -5.33
C LYS A 456 -5.66 14.84 -5.30
N ILE A 457 -5.88 15.66 -6.30
CA ILE A 457 -7.06 16.50 -6.41
C ILE A 457 -7.84 16.17 -7.68
N PHE A 458 -9.16 16.28 -7.58
CA PHE A 458 -10.08 16.04 -8.69
C PHE A 458 -10.70 17.39 -9.09
N VAL A 459 -10.55 17.78 -10.34
CA VAL A 459 -11.17 18.96 -10.93
C VAL A 459 -12.31 18.49 -11.83
N PHE A 460 -13.52 19.01 -11.61
CA PHE A 460 -14.75 18.63 -12.30
C PHE A 460 -15.24 19.71 -13.26
#